data_01df5978d108cf57bcfc314aef9c8da3
#
_entry.id   01df5978d108cf57bcfc314aef9c8da3
#
_cell.length_a   1.000
_cell.length_b   1.000
_cell.length_c   1.000
_cell.angle_alpha   90.00
_cell.angle_beta   90.00
_cell.angle_gamma   90.00
#
_symmetry.space_group_name_H-M   'P 1'
#
loop_
_entity.id
_entity.type
_entity.pdbx_description
1 polymer ?
#
loop_
_entity_poly.entity_id
_entity_poly.type
_entity_poly.pdbx_seq_one_letter_code
_entity_poly.pdbx_strand_id
1 'polypeptide(L)'
;MLILVKYGPENPGERWKLESATPEDQIVLIQNGIFWAIAEPEAIQGKKVAIVKPDLEARGYSAQACKLPLVDYAGLITLLEESHKSMS
;
A
#
# COMPACT_ATOMS: atom_id res chain seq x y z
N MET A 1 8.78 -9.63 -1.48
CA MET A 1 7.53 -9.81 -2.25
C MET A 1 6.77 -8.50 -2.30
N LEU A 2 6.02 -8.27 -3.35
CA LEU A 2 5.15 -7.11 -3.47
C LEU A 2 3.70 -7.51 -3.11
N ILE A 3 3.11 -6.76 -2.20
CA ILE A 3 1.74 -7.03 -1.74
C ILE A 3 0.86 -5.84 -2.08
N LEU A 4 -0.15 -6.05 -2.91
CA LEU A 4 -1.12 -5.01 -3.25
C LEU A 4 -2.32 -5.11 -2.31
N VAL A 5 -2.65 -4.01 -1.65
CA VAL A 5 -3.79 -3.93 -0.75
C VAL A 5 -4.83 -3.01 -1.39
N LYS A 6 -5.92 -3.59 -1.81
CA LYS A 6 -6.94 -2.93 -2.64
C LYS A 6 -8.20 -2.56 -1.85
N TYR A 7 -8.47 -3.26 -0.76
CA TYR A 7 -9.65 -3.05 0.06
C TYR A 7 -9.28 -2.49 1.42
N GLY A 8 -10.22 -1.79 2.04
CA GLY A 8 -10.00 -1.15 3.33
C GLY A 8 -10.08 -2.09 4.53
N PRO A 9 -10.00 -1.50 5.76
CA PRO A 9 -9.93 -2.30 6.99
C PRO A 9 -11.14 -3.20 7.27
N GLU A 10 -12.26 -2.95 6.62
CA GLU A 10 -13.45 -3.80 6.76
C GLU A 10 -13.29 -5.16 6.09
N ASN A 11 -12.26 -5.34 5.26
CA ASN A 11 -12.03 -6.58 4.54
C ASN A 11 -11.09 -7.49 5.33
N PRO A 12 -11.55 -8.65 5.84
CA PRO A 12 -10.70 -9.54 6.64
C PRO A 12 -9.57 -10.18 5.86
N GLY A 13 -9.75 -10.38 4.55
CA GLY A 13 -8.69 -10.91 3.70
C GLY A 13 -7.50 -9.99 3.59
N GLU A 14 -7.76 -8.68 3.50
CA GLU A 14 -6.69 -7.69 3.46
C GLU A 14 -5.95 -7.60 4.79
N ARG A 15 -6.68 -7.70 5.90
CA ARG A 15 -6.07 -7.70 7.23
C ARG A 15 -5.09 -8.86 7.37
N TRP A 16 -5.50 -10.02 6.89
CA TRP A 16 -4.64 -11.20 6.92
C TRP A 16 -3.35 -10.99 6.11
N LYS A 17 -3.47 -10.38 4.93
CA LYS A 17 -2.30 -10.05 4.11
C LYS A 17 -1.31 -9.17 4.86
N LEU A 18 -1.82 -8.13 5.53
CA LEU A 18 -0.98 -7.19 6.26
C LEU A 18 -0.31 -7.86 7.45
N GLU A 19 -1.04 -8.69 8.19
CA GLU A 19 -0.50 -9.39 9.34
C GLU A 19 0.57 -10.42 8.93
N SER A 20 0.42 -11.00 7.74
CA SER A 20 1.36 -11.99 7.22
C SER A 20 2.60 -11.38 6.57
N ALA A 21 2.58 -10.08 6.29
CA ALA A 21 3.68 -9.42 5.61
C ALA A 21 4.92 -9.36 6.49
N THR A 22 6.08 -9.64 5.89
CA THR A 22 7.36 -9.52 6.58
C THR A 22 7.92 -8.11 6.40
N PRO A 23 8.91 -7.69 7.22
CA PRO A 23 9.53 -6.37 7.02
C PRO A 23 10.18 -6.17 5.65
N GLU A 24 10.48 -7.25 4.95
CA GLU A 24 11.09 -7.18 3.62
C GLU A 24 10.08 -7.02 2.51
N ASP A 25 8.81 -7.33 2.77
CA ASP A 25 7.76 -7.20 1.77
C ASP A 25 7.42 -5.74 1.52
N GLN A 26 7.26 -5.37 0.25
CA GLN A 26 6.79 -4.04 -0.12
C GLN A 26 5.28 -4.07 -0.23
N ILE A 27 4.61 -3.29 0.61
CA ILE A 27 3.15 -3.14 0.58
C ILE A 27 2.82 -1.89 -0.22
N VAL A 28 1.84 -1.99 -1.10
CA VAL A 28 1.34 -0.83 -1.85
C VAL A 28 -0.16 -0.74 -1.64
N LEU A 29 -0.61 0.39 -1.11
CA LEU A 29 -2.02 0.68 -0.90
C LEU A 29 -2.60 1.35 -2.14
N ILE A 30 -3.57 0.70 -2.76
CA ILE A 30 -4.25 1.21 -3.95
C ILE A 30 -5.75 1.23 -3.71
N GLN A 31 -6.45 2.04 -4.45
CA GLN A 31 -7.91 2.14 -4.36
C GLN A 31 -8.35 2.31 -2.89
N ASN A 32 -9.29 1.50 -2.41
CA ASN A 32 -9.77 1.61 -1.03
C ASN A 32 -8.76 1.12 0.01
N GLY A 33 -7.67 0.48 -0.41
CA GLY A 33 -6.57 0.15 0.49
C GLY A 33 -5.93 1.38 1.14
N ILE A 34 -6.12 2.55 0.55
CA ILE A 34 -5.68 3.82 1.10
C ILE A 34 -6.20 4.02 2.54
N PHE A 35 -7.40 3.52 2.82
CA PHE A 35 -8.03 3.70 4.12
C PHE A 35 -7.30 3.01 5.27
N TRP A 36 -6.41 2.06 4.99
CA TRP A 36 -5.54 1.50 6.02
C TRP A 36 -4.65 2.58 6.63
N ALA A 37 -4.10 3.47 5.80
CA ALA A 37 -3.24 4.55 6.29
C ALA A 37 -4.04 5.62 7.05
N ILE A 38 -5.31 5.78 6.73
CA ILE A 38 -6.15 6.82 7.33
C ILE A 38 -6.83 6.33 8.61
N ALA A 39 -7.44 5.16 8.56
CA ALA A 39 -8.27 4.65 9.65
C ALA A 39 -7.52 3.76 10.63
N GLU A 40 -6.54 3.00 10.16
CA GLU A 40 -5.81 2.07 11.04
C GLU A 40 -4.31 2.11 10.73
N PRO A 41 -3.65 3.27 10.92
CA PRO A 41 -2.21 3.38 10.61
C PRO A 41 -1.34 2.43 11.43
N GLU A 42 -1.79 2.03 12.61
CA GLU A 42 -1.05 1.09 13.45
C GLU A 42 -0.93 -0.30 12.81
N ALA A 43 -1.85 -0.66 11.92
CA ALA A 43 -1.79 -1.96 11.26
C ALA A 43 -0.63 -2.06 10.27
N ILE A 44 -0.13 -0.93 9.80
CA ILE A 44 0.97 -0.89 8.83
C ILE A 44 2.24 -0.28 9.41
N GLN A 45 2.24 0.03 10.69
CA GLN A 45 3.39 0.61 11.38
C GLN A 45 4.56 -0.37 11.35
N GLY A 46 5.75 0.15 11.02
CA GLY A 46 6.95 -0.68 10.96
C GLY A 46 7.09 -1.50 9.68
N LYS A 47 6.15 -1.38 8.76
CA LYS A 47 6.18 -2.09 7.49
C LYS A 47 6.60 -1.16 6.36
N LYS A 48 7.09 -1.74 5.27
CA LYS A 48 7.50 -0.98 4.09
C LYS A 48 6.27 -0.74 3.23
N VAL A 49 5.69 0.46 3.32
CA VAL A 49 4.41 0.80 2.69
C VAL A 49 4.56 2.00 1.77
N ALA A 50 4.00 1.91 0.59
CA ALA A 50 3.86 3.02 -0.33
C ALA A 50 2.38 3.18 -0.70
N ILE A 51 1.99 4.38 -1.07
CA ILE A 51 0.60 4.71 -1.41
C ILE A 51 0.57 5.25 -2.83
N VAL A 52 -0.40 4.80 -3.61
CA VAL A 52 -0.62 5.33 -4.96
C VAL A 52 -1.26 6.71 -4.84
N LYS A 53 -0.53 7.75 -5.22
CA LYS A 53 -0.95 9.13 -5.04
C LYS A 53 -2.27 9.47 -5.73
N PRO A 54 -2.50 9.11 -7.01
CA PRO A 54 -3.80 9.40 -7.63
C PRO A 54 -4.98 8.79 -6.89
N ASP A 55 -4.81 7.60 -6.32
CA ASP A 55 -5.87 6.95 -5.56
C ASP A 55 -6.14 7.66 -4.25
N LEU A 56 -5.09 8.17 -3.60
CA LEU A 56 -5.23 8.97 -2.39
C LEU A 56 -6.02 10.25 -2.66
N GLU A 57 -5.65 10.95 -3.72
CA GLU A 57 -6.29 12.21 -4.09
C GLU A 57 -7.73 12.01 -4.54
N ALA A 58 -8.01 10.91 -5.23
CA ALA A 58 -9.37 10.58 -5.67
C ALA A 58 -10.33 10.39 -4.49
N ARG A 59 -9.80 10.07 -3.32
CA ARG A 59 -10.60 9.86 -2.11
C ARG A 59 -10.62 11.09 -1.21
N GLY A 60 -10.17 12.24 -1.72
CA GLY A 60 -10.27 13.50 -1.02
C GLY A 60 -9.14 13.81 -0.04
N TYR A 61 -8.08 13.02 -0.04
CA TYR A 61 -6.95 13.26 0.84
C TYR A 61 -5.79 13.88 0.06
N SER A 62 -5.07 14.80 0.72
CA SER A 62 -3.88 15.41 0.12
C SER A 62 -2.65 14.58 0.44
N ALA A 63 -1.59 14.77 -0.35
CA ALA A 63 -0.31 14.13 -0.09
C ALA A 63 0.24 14.47 1.30
N GLN A 64 -0.11 15.63 1.83
CA GLN A 64 0.35 16.10 3.12
C GLN A 64 -0.36 15.43 4.29
N ALA A 65 -1.52 14.83 4.05
CA ALA A 65 -2.27 14.13 5.09
C ALA A 65 -1.64 12.80 5.46
N CYS A 66 -0.69 12.33 4.65
CA CYS A 66 -0.07 11.04 4.85
C CYS A 66 1.45 11.19 4.84
N LYS A 67 2.12 10.54 5.79
CA LYS A 67 3.58 10.61 5.92
C LYS A 67 4.29 9.46 5.22
N LEU A 68 3.55 8.60 4.54
CA LEU A 68 4.11 7.45 3.84
C LEU A 68 4.60 7.84 2.44
N PRO A 69 5.55 7.10 1.87
CA PRO A 69 5.98 7.33 0.51
C PRO A 69 4.82 7.25 -0.47
N LEU A 70 4.82 8.15 -1.45
CA LEU A 70 3.81 8.20 -2.49
C LEU A 70 4.41 7.77 -3.82
N VAL A 71 3.65 7.00 -4.60
CA VAL A 71 4.05 6.61 -5.94
C VAL A 71 2.91 6.93 -6.91
N ASP A 72 3.26 7.23 -8.16
CA ASP A 72 2.26 7.34 -9.22
C ASP A 72 2.09 5.96 -9.88
N TYR A 73 1.26 5.89 -10.91
CA TYR A 73 1.04 4.62 -11.60
C TYR A 73 2.32 4.11 -12.28
N ALA A 74 3.15 5.01 -12.78
CA ALA A 74 4.44 4.62 -13.39
C ALA A 74 5.36 4.01 -12.33
N GLY A 75 5.39 4.59 -11.13
CA GLY A 75 6.16 4.05 -10.01
C GLY A 75 5.66 2.69 -9.56
N LEU A 76 4.34 2.50 -9.56
CA LEU A 76 3.76 1.21 -9.24
C LEU A 76 4.17 0.15 -10.26
N ILE A 77 4.15 0.48 -11.54
CA ILE A 77 4.57 -0.45 -12.59
C ILE A 77 6.03 -0.85 -12.40
N THR A 78 6.89 0.11 -12.04
CA THR A 78 8.30 -0.17 -11.76
C THR A 78 8.44 -1.16 -10.60
N LEU A 79 7.67 -0.98 -9.54
CA LEU A 79 7.69 -1.91 -8.39
C LEU A 79 7.23 -3.31 -8.80
N LEU A 80 6.20 -3.38 -9.65
CA LEU A 80 5.71 -4.67 -10.14
C LEU A 80 6.76 -5.38 -10.99
N GLU A 81 7.45 -4.64 -11.83
CA GLU A 81 8.52 -5.20 -12.68
C GLU A 81 9.68 -5.71 -11.83
N GLU A 82 10.08 -4.95 -10.81
CA GLU A 82 11.15 -5.35 -9.92
C GLU A 82 10.79 -6.62 -9.14
N SER A 83 9.55 -6.68 -8.66
CA SER A 83 9.06 -7.85 -7.92
C SER A 83 9.05 -9.08 -8.82
N HIS A 84 8.62 -8.93 -10.07
CA HIS A 84 8.61 -10.02 -11.03
C HIS A 84 10.02 -10.53 -11.30
N LYS A 85 10.98 -9.62 -11.48
CA LYS A 85 12.38 -9.99 -11.68
C LYS A 85 12.95 -10.75 -10.50
N SER A 86 12.56 -10.34 -9.28
CA SER A 86 13.02 -11.01 -8.06
C SER A 86 12.54 -12.44 -7.95
N MET A 87 11.40 -12.74 -8.56
CA MET A 87 10.79 -14.06 -8.51
C MET A 87 11.33 -14.99 -9.60
N SER A 88 12.00 -14.43 -10.56
CA SER A 88 12.58 -15.21 -11.65
C SER A 88 14.06 -15.51 -11.39
#